data_50c40839cd3106b5d4f387a49f94d4bd
#
_entry.id   50c40839cd3106b5d4f387a49f94d4bd
#
_cell.length_a   1.000
_cell.length_b   1.000
_cell.length_c   1.000
_cell.angle_alpha   90.00
_cell.angle_beta   90.00
_cell.angle_gamma   90.00
#
_symmetry.space_group_name_H-M   'P 1'
#
loop_
_entity.id
_entity.type
_entity.pdbx_description
1 polymer ?
#
loop_
_entity_poly.entity_id
_entity_poly.type
_entity_poly.pdbx_seq_one_letter_code
_entity_poly.pdbx_strand_id
1 'polypeptide(L)'
;MKLLRILMVLAIILAGLVPVASAGNSDPLFVNLTSVDHHKANMAIGISREMLKHGHPVTIYLNCQAVQIINKKNPEFALQQKKLGEFIAKGGTVLVCPVCEKYLRINHADMIPGVQRSNAKVVDQVLFRPNTKTLSW
;
A
#
# COMPACT_ATOMS: atom_id res chain seq x y z
N MET A 1 -55.82 8.40 -6.45
CA MET A 1 -55.00 9.38 -5.74
C MET A 1 -54.27 8.78 -4.50
N LYS A 2 -54.90 7.96 -3.66
CA LYS A 2 -54.24 7.35 -2.50
C LYS A 2 -53.11 6.37 -2.89
N LEU A 3 -53.30 5.52 -3.89
CA LEU A 3 -52.33 4.57 -4.38
C LEU A 3 -51.04 5.24 -4.90
N LEU A 4 -51.20 6.35 -5.64
CA LEU A 4 -50.09 7.14 -6.18
C LEU A 4 -49.26 7.80 -5.08
N ARG A 5 -49.91 8.26 -4.00
CA ARG A 5 -49.20 8.81 -2.81
C ARG A 5 -48.44 7.76 -2.04
N ILE A 6 -48.98 6.54 -1.91
CA ILE A 6 -48.29 5.40 -1.27
C ILE A 6 -47.08 4.98 -2.07
N LEU A 7 -47.17 4.92 -3.41
CA LEU A 7 -46.05 4.60 -4.31
C LEU A 7 -44.93 5.65 -4.24
N MET A 8 -45.29 6.94 -4.19
CA MET A 8 -44.29 8.01 -4.01
C MET A 8 -43.57 7.94 -2.67
N VAL A 9 -44.25 7.65 -1.56
CA VAL A 9 -43.63 7.52 -0.24
C VAL A 9 -42.71 6.28 -0.19
N LEU A 10 -43.12 5.18 -0.81
CA LEU A 10 -42.29 3.97 -0.90
C LEU A 10 -41.02 4.19 -1.71
N ALA A 11 -41.09 4.96 -2.81
CA ALA A 11 -39.95 5.29 -3.66
C ALA A 11 -38.94 6.19 -2.92
N ILE A 12 -39.37 7.09 -2.06
CA ILE A 12 -38.52 7.97 -1.27
C ILE A 12 -37.81 7.17 -0.16
N ILE A 13 -38.46 6.18 0.44
CA ILE A 13 -37.87 5.31 1.48
C ILE A 13 -36.80 4.39 0.87
N LEU A 14 -37.02 3.86 -0.35
CA LEU A 14 -36.00 3.03 -1.03
C LEU A 14 -34.78 3.85 -1.49
N ALA A 15 -34.93 5.13 -1.83
CA ALA A 15 -33.84 6.00 -2.25
C ALA A 15 -32.88 6.37 -1.08
N GLY A 16 -33.34 6.24 0.17
CA GLY A 16 -32.55 6.54 1.37
C GLY A 16 -31.60 5.42 1.83
N LEU A 17 -31.64 4.23 1.21
CA LEU A 17 -30.80 3.07 1.56
C LEU A 17 -29.55 2.95 0.68
N VAL A 18 -28.95 4.07 0.30
CA VAL A 18 -27.62 4.02 -0.32
C VAL A 18 -26.62 3.65 0.77
N PRO A 19 -25.95 2.48 0.72
CA PRO A 19 -24.92 2.15 1.69
C PRO A 19 -23.81 3.20 1.55
N VAL A 20 -23.64 4.02 2.57
CA VAL A 20 -22.46 4.87 2.68
C VAL A 20 -21.27 3.91 2.78
N ALA A 21 -20.42 3.89 1.77
CA ALA A 21 -19.18 3.13 1.81
C ALA A 21 -18.32 3.72 2.94
N SER A 22 -18.44 3.15 4.13
CA SER A 22 -17.54 3.44 5.24
C SER A 22 -16.24 2.70 5.00
N ALA A 23 -15.11 3.40 5.10
CA ALA A 23 -13.81 2.73 5.12
C ALA A 23 -13.79 1.79 6.34
N GLY A 24 -13.70 0.48 6.08
CA GLY A 24 -13.61 -0.52 7.14
C GLY A 24 -12.24 -0.47 7.81
N ASN A 25 -12.18 -0.82 9.10
CA ASN A 25 -10.91 -0.88 9.85
C ASN A 25 -9.90 -1.89 9.29
N SER A 26 -10.26 -2.65 8.26
CA SER A 26 -9.43 -3.66 7.60
C SER A 26 -9.20 -3.39 6.10
N ASP A 27 -9.62 -2.22 5.59
CA ASP A 27 -9.40 -1.88 4.18
C ASP A 27 -7.89 -1.87 3.88
N PRO A 28 -7.44 -2.53 2.80
CA PRO A 28 -6.03 -2.57 2.46
C PRO A 28 -5.48 -1.21 2.05
N LEU A 29 -4.21 -0.96 2.37
CA LEU A 29 -3.45 0.19 1.88
C LEU A 29 -2.32 -0.26 0.98
N PHE A 30 -2.28 0.27 -0.23
CA PHE A 30 -1.18 0.12 -1.18
C PHE A 30 -0.39 1.43 -1.27
N VAL A 31 0.87 1.38 -0.92
CA VAL A 31 1.78 2.52 -0.92
C VAL A 31 2.78 2.38 -2.05
N ASN A 32 2.70 3.25 -3.04
CA ASN A 32 3.63 3.31 -4.15
C ASN A 32 4.76 4.28 -3.83
N LEU A 33 5.97 3.77 -3.57
CA LEU A 33 7.15 4.57 -3.28
C LEU A 33 8.13 4.52 -4.46
N THR A 34 8.37 5.66 -5.08
CA THR A 34 9.23 5.81 -6.27
C THR A 34 10.51 6.61 -5.98
N SER A 35 10.49 7.42 -4.93
CA SER A 35 11.52 8.41 -4.62
C SER A 35 12.55 7.88 -3.62
N VAL A 36 13.80 8.27 -3.80
CA VAL A 36 14.91 8.09 -2.83
C VAL A 36 15.05 9.25 -1.86
N ASP A 37 14.28 10.32 -2.04
CA ASP A 37 14.29 11.45 -1.11
C ASP A 37 13.97 10.95 0.30
N HIS A 38 14.87 11.28 1.24
CA HIS A 38 14.78 10.78 2.62
C HIS A 38 13.50 11.20 3.33
N HIS A 39 13.02 12.43 3.08
CA HIS A 39 11.79 12.91 3.71
C HIS A 39 10.57 12.16 3.16
N LYS A 40 10.46 12.05 1.82
CA LYS A 40 9.38 11.30 1.16
C LYS A 40 9.37 9.83 1.59
N ALA A 41 10.53 9.18 1.59
CA ALA A 41 10.66 7.79 2.03
C ALA A 41 10.25 7.62 3.51
N ASN A 42 10.67 8.53 4.39
CA ASN A 42 10.28 8.50 5.79
C ASN A 42 8.77 8.72 5.99
N MET A 43 8.15 9.60 5.21
CA MET A 43 6.69 9.81 5.25
C MET A 43 5.93 8.58 4.78
N ALA A 44 6.33 7.98 3.65
CA ALA A 44 5.72 6.78 3.12
C ALA A 44 5.79 5.61 4.11
N ILE A 45 6.98 5.35 4.67
CA ILE A 45 7.19 4.28 5.65
C ILE A 45 6.46 4.59 6.97
N GLY A 46 6.46 5.86 7.40
CA GLY A 46 5.82 6.31 8.62
C GLY A 46 4.31 6.06 8.59
N ILE A 47 3.61 6.55 7.56
CA ILE A 47 2.16 6.35 7.42
C ILE A 47 1.81 4.85 7.26
N SER A 48 2.63 4.10 6.53
CA SER A 48 2.45 2.65 6.37
C SER A 48 2.49 1.92 7.72
N ARG A 49 3.43 2.28 8.59
CA ARG A 49 3.56 1.68 9.93
C ARG A 49 2.37 2.04 10.83
N GLU A 50 1.89 3.26 10.76
CA GLU A 50 0.71 3.68 11.56
C GLU A 50 -0.56 2.97 11.06
N MET A 51 -0.79 2.89 9.75
CA MET A 51 -1.95 2.16 9.22
C MET A 51 -1.90 0.67 9.56
N LEU A 52 -0.72 0.06 9.53
CA LEU A 52 -0.55 -1.33 9.97
C LEU A 52 -0.91 -1.52 11.45
N LYS A 53 -0.53 -0.58 12.32
CA LYS A 53 -0.92 -0.59 13.75
C LYS A 53 -2.44 -0.44 13.94
N HIS A 54 -3.10 0.29 13.06
CA HIS A 54 -4.55 0.44 13.06
C HIS A 54 -5.30 -0.78 12.48
N GLY A 55 -4.56 -1.84 12.10
CA GLY A 55 -5.15 -3.11 11.64
C GLY A 55 -5.37 -3.20 10.13
N HIS A 56 -4.92 -2.22 9.36
CA HIS A 56 -5.00 -2.29 7.90
C HIS A 56 -3.90 -3.19 7.34
N PRO A 57 -4.20 -4.11 6.42
CA PRO A 57 -3.17 -4.78 5.62
C PRO A 57 -2.45 -3.74 4.76
N VAL A 58 -1.14 -3.62 4.89
CA VAL A 58 -0.36 -2.60 4.17
C VAL A 58 0.70 -3.24 3.31
N THR A 59 0.73 -2.84 2.04
CA THR A 59 1.78 -3.19 1.09
C THR A 59 2.51 -1.95 0.63
N ILE A 60 3.83 -1.89 0.83
CA ILE A 60 4.72 -0.88 0.23
C ILE A 60 5.31 -1.49 -1.04
N TYR A 61 5.11 -0.83 -2.17
CA TYR A 61 5.71 -1.19 -3.45
C TYR A 61 6.82 -0.22 -3.81
N LEU A 62 8.05 -0.73 -3.81
CA LEU A 62 9.24 0.01 -4.17
C LEU A 62 9.53 -0.15 -5.65
N ASN A 63 9.55 0.95 -6.36
CA ASN A 63 9.91 0.98 -7.78
C ASN A 63 10.74 2.21 -8.12
N CYS A 64 11.15 2.34 -9.37
CA CYS A 64 12.06 3.40 -9.81
C CYS A 64 13.28 3.50 -8.89
N GLN A 65 13.66 4.71 -8.48
CA GLN A 65 14.83 4.96 -7.65
C GLN A 65 14.67 4.42 -6.21
N ALA A 66 13.44 4.29 -5.69
CA ALA A 66 13.20 3.82 -4.33
C ALA A 66 13.72 2.38 -4.07
N VAL A 67 13.98 1.60 -5.10
CA VAL A 67 14.61 0.27 -4.96
C VAL A 67 16.00 0.35 -4.31
N GLN A 68 16.69 1.48 -4.43
CA GLN A 68 17.99 1.68 -3.77
C GLN A 68 17.89 1.68 -2.23
N ILE A 69 16.74 2.05 -1.68
CA ILE A 69 16.51 2.12 -0.24
C ILE A 69 16.72 0.77 0.45
N ILE A 70 16.34 -0.33 -0.21
CA ILE A 70 16.42 -1.68 0.37
C ILE A 70 17.76 -2.39 0.11
N ASN A 71 18.69 -1.75 -0.59
CA ASN A 71 20.02 -2.31 -0.83
C ASN A 71 20.90 -2.18 0.42
N LYS A 72 21.19 -3.30 1.09
CA LYS A 72 22.06 -3.36 2.29
C LYS A 72 23.46 -2.76 2.08
N LYS A 73 23.92 -2.71 0.84
CA LYS A 73 25.22 -2.13 0.49
C LYS A 73 25.19 -0.60 0.43
N ASN A 74 24.00 0.01 0.53
CA ASN A 74 23.86 1.46 0.55
C ASN A 74 23.58 1.96 1.97
N PRO A 75 24.61 2.41 2.72
CA PRO A 75 24.47 2.86 4.11
C PRO A 75 23.69 4.16 4.25
N GLU A 76 23.53 4.91 3.17
CA GLU A 76 22.73 6.16 3.15
C GLU A 76 21.31 5.94 3.64
N PHE A 77 20.73 4.78 3.36
CA PHE A 77 19.36 4.43 3.75
C PHE A 77 19.26 3.52 4.99
N ALA A 78 20.31 3.45 5.82
CA ALA A 78 20.31 2.55 6.99
C ALA A 78 19.12 2.75 7.92
N LEU A 79 18.67 3.99 8.12
CA LEU A 79 17.49 4.31 8.93
C LEU A 79 16.19 3.79 8.29
N GLN A 80 16.01 4.00 6.99
CA GLN A 80 14.84 3.52 6.24
C GLN A 80 14.82 2.00 6.19
N GLN A 81 15.97 1.36 5.99
CA GLN A 81 16.14 -0.10 6.00
C GLN A 81 15.71 -0.69 7.35
N LYS A 82 16.15 -0.09 8.46
CA LYS A 82 15.73 -0.49 9.81
C LYS A 82 14.20 -0.38 9.96
N LYS A 83 13.61 0.76 9.58
CA LYS A 83 12.16 0.99 9.68
C LYS A 83 11.35 0.03 8.82
N LEU A 84 11.82 -0.31 7.61
CA LEU A 84 11.21 -1.31 6.74
C LEU A 84 11.31 -2.72 7.31
N GLY A 85 12.46 -3.09 7.88
CA GLY A 85 12.62 -4.36 8.58
C GLY A 85 11.64 -4.51 9.75
N GLU A 86 11.48 -3.47 10.57
CA GLU A 86 10.50 -3.44 11.65
C GLU A 86 9.05 -3.52 11.13
N PHE A 87 8.75 -2.88 10.00
CA PHE A 87 7.45 -2.95 9.34
C PHE A 87 7.14 -4.37 8.85
N ILE A 88 8.11 -5.02 8.20
CA ILE A 88 7.98 -6.42 7.76
C ILE A 88 7.79 -7.36 8.96
N ALA A 89 8.57 -7.20 10.02
CA ALA A 89 8.47 -8.01 11.23
C ALA A 89 7.09 -7.91 11.91
N LYS A 90 6.35 -6.82 11.69
CA LYS A 90 4.99 -6.60 12.19
C LYS A 90 3.89 -7.04 11.21
N GLY A 91 4.25 -7.75 10.13
CA GLY A 91 3.29 -8.28 9.16
C GLY A 91 3.01 -7.38 7.96
N GLY A 92 3.73 -6.27 7.81
CA GLY A 92 3.67 -5.46 6.61
C GLY A 92 4.35 -6.14 5.42
N THR A 93 3.86 -5.88 4.22
CA THR A 93 4.43 -6.44 2.98
C THR A 93 5.26 -5.38 2.26
N VAL A 94 6.48 -5.74 1.87
CA VAL A 94 7.34 -4.91 1.00
C VAL A 94 7.58 -5.65 -0.30
N LEU A 95 7.09 -5.09 -1.39
CA LEU A 95 7.29 -5.57 -2.75
C LEU A 95 8.33 -4.72 -3.47
N VAL A 96 9.13 -5.34 -4.33
CA VAL A 96 10.09 -4.65 -5.18
C VAL A 96 9.86 -4.94 -6.66
N CYS A 97 10.04 -3.92 -7.49
CA CYS A 97 9.94 -3.99 -8.94
C CYS A 97 11.17 -4.70 -9.54
N PRO A 98 11.04 -5.89 -10.15
CA PRO A 98 12.18 -6.63 -10.71
C PRO A 98 12.81 -5.93 -11.92
N VAL A 99 12.05 -5.13 -12.67
CA VAL A 99 12.59 -4.34 -13.78
C VAL A 99 13.51 -3.23 -13.25
N CYS A 100 13.11 -2.60 -12.12
CA CYS A 100 13.91 -1.56 -11.47
C CYS A 100 15.16 -2.14 -10.80
N GLU A 101 15.07 -3.34 -10.18
CA GLU A 101 16.24 -4.09 -9.69
C GLU A 101 17.29 -4.25 -10.80
N LYS A 102 16.84 -4.76 -11.95
CA LYS A 102 17.72 -5.00 -13.11
C LYS A 102 18.31 -3.69 -13.64
N TYR A 103 17.49 -2.64 -13.78
CA TYR A 103 17.93 -1.34 -14.26
C TYR A 103 18.99 -0.71 -13.35
N LEU A 104 18.80 -0.79 -12.04
CA LEU A 104 19.71 -0.24 -11.03
C LEU A 104 20.87 -1.20 -10.69
N ARG A 105 20.92 -2.38 -11.31
CA ARG A 105 21.93 -3.42 -11.07
C ARG A 105 22.03 -3.83 -9.60
N ILE A 106 20.90 -3.87 -8.90
CA ILE A 106 20.81 -4.31 -7.51
C ILE A 106 20.46 -5.79 -7.49
N ASN A 107 21.31 -6.59 -6.86
CA ASN A 107 21.04 -8.01 -6.70
C ASN A 107 20.01 -8.22 -5.58
N HIS A 108 19.04 -9.10 -5.81
CA HIS A 108 18.04 -9.41 -4.79
C HIS A 108 18.66 -9.96 -3.48
N ALA A 109 19.74 -10.70 -3.56
CA ALA A 109 20.49 -11.17 -2.41
C ALA A 109 21.11 -10.04 -1.55
N ASP A 110 21.27 -8.84 -2.12
CA ASP A 110 21.79 -7.67 -1.41
C ASP A 110 20.69 -6.83 -0.75
N MET A 111 19.43 -7.23 -0.86
CA MET A 111 18.30 -6.54 -0.24
C MET A 111 18.14 -6.92 1.23
N ILE A 112 17.48 -6.05 2.00
CA ILE A 112 17.11 -6.37 3.38
C ILE A 112 16.18 -7.59 3.42
N PRO A 113 16.24 -8.40 4.48
CA PRO A 113 15.41 -9.61 4.60
C PRO A 113 13.91 -9.30 4.56
N GLY A 114 13.13 -10.22 3.97
CA GLY A 114 11.68 -10.17 3.93
C GLY A 114 11.08 -9.33 2.78
N VAL A 115 11.92 -8.65 1.99
CA VAL A 115 11.46 -8.01 0.75
C VAL A 115 11.12 -9.09 -0.28
N GLN A 116 9.97 -8.94 -0.92
CA GLN A 116 9.46 -9.89 -1.91
C GLN A 116 9.56 -9.30 -3.32
N ARG A 117 10.06 -10.10 -4.24
CA ARG A 117 10.07 -9.71 -5.67
C ARG A 117 8.65 -9.76 -6.21
N SER A 118 8.20 -8.68 -6.82
CA SER A 118 6.88 -8.62 -7.44
C SER A 118 6.86 -9.21 -8.85
N ASN A 119 5.67 -9.43 -9.35
CA ASN A 119 5.36 -9.65 -10.76
C ASN A 119 3.95 -9.08 -11.02
N ALA A 120 3.53 -9.07 -12.29
CA ALA A 120 2.24 -8.50 -12.66
C ALA A 120 1.06 -9.10 -11.86
N LYS A 121 1.05 -10.42 -11.66
CA LYS A 121 0.00 -11.11 -10.90
C LYS A 121 -0.03 -10.69 -9.42
N VAL A 122 1.13 -10.58 -8.78
CA VAL A 122 1.24 -10.17 -7.37
C VAL A 122 0.78 -8.72 -7.21
N VAL A 123 1.20 -7.82 -8.11
CA VAL A 123 0.77 -6.41 -8.07
C VAL A 123 -0.73 -6.30 -8.32
N ASP A 124 -1.28 -7.04 -9.30
CA ASP A 124 -2.71 -7.10 -9.55
C ASP A 124 -3.50 -7.51 -8.30
N GLN A 125 -3.09 -8.59 -7.64
CA GLN A 125 -3.76 -9.10 -6.44
C GLN A 125 -3.78 -8.13 -5.25
N VAL A 126 -2.75 -7.32 -5.07
CA VAL A 126 -2.69 -6.36 -3.96
C VAL A 126 -3.33 -5.03 -4.30
N LEU A 127 -3.19 -4.58 -5.57
CA LEU A 127 -3.70 -3.28 -6.01
C LEU A 127 -5.21 -3.30 -6.24
N PHE A 128 -5.75 -4.38 -6.81
CA PHE A 128 -7.17 -4.53 -7.12
C PHE A 128 -7.95 -5.34 -6.07
N ARG A 129 -7.35 -5.56 -4.92
CA ARG A 129 -8.08 -6.13 -3.79
C ARG A 129 -9.24 -5.21 -3.40
N PRO A 130 -10.45 -5.74 -3.08
CA PRO A 130 -11.60 -4.92 -2.72
C PRO A 130 -11.27 -3.86 -1.65
N ASN A 131 -11.75 -2.64 -1.86
CA ASN A 131 -11.57 -1.49 -0.98
C ASN A 131 -10.12 -1.00 -0.80
N THR A 132 -9.16 -1.46 -1.59
CA THR A 132 -7.77 -0.99 -1.50
C THR A 132 -7.69 0.54 -1.68
N LYS A 133 -7.06 1.20 -0.74
CA LYS A 133 -6.69 2.62 -0.85
C LYS A 133 -5.25 2.71 -1.34
N THR A 134 -4.92 3.76 -2.08
CA THR A 134 -3.58 3.97 -2.64
C THR A 134 -3.00 5.31 -2.23
N LEU A 135 -1.70 5.31 -1.91
CA LEU A 135 -0.90 6.51 -1.70
C LEU A 135 0.38 6.42 -2.53
N SER A 136 0.92 7.56 -2.98
CA SER A 136 2.14 7.60 -3.80
C SER A 136 3.09 8.71 -3.33
N TRP A 137 4.41 8.41 -3.37
CA TRP A 137 5.52 9.31 -3.09
C TRP A 137 6.63 9.22 -4.13
#